data_d48661e80d50a6dc538a41586bad8a7e
#
_entry.id   d48661e80d50a6dc538a41586bad8a7e
#
_cell.length_a   1.000
_cell.length_b   1.000
_cell.length_c   1.000
_cell.angle_alpha   90.00
_cell.angle_beta   90.00
_cell.angle_gamma   90.00
#
_symmetry.space_group_name_H-M   'P 1'
#
loop_
_entity.id
_entity.type
_entity.pdbx_description
1 polymer ?
#
loop_
_entity_poly.entity_id
_entity_poly.type
_entity_poly.pdbx_seq_one_letter_code
_entity_poly.pdbx_strand_id
1 'polypeptide(L)'
;MTWRYPDTLRQTINLGALSAASPQIGFLLFIFFLFIAAITGFLEFGTGGSIGIEPSALFSTRHPYSIPNLLVYPEFSFLIFGSIALAFLLPLLPPIAASALVALTALPILFIGLNYPYREAPVPMQYGLLVIMMLFGVNVLITYFTEARRKQHLVEVFGRYVPPHLADQLAKRPGYLNLKGESRELTICFCDLINFTEMAERLPPNEVVSVLNEYFNVMTDVLYEHGATIDKYMGDCVMSFWGAPVPQPDHAKRAVHAALEIQDRIHELTVSFAKRNLPAPAIGIGINTGVVNVGNMGSRHRMAYTAIGDSVNLAFRLESLTRTYSAPIVVGQHTKDLVDDVVFKELDTVTVRGKSTHTRIYQPLCYKSKLSLEGKQSLKLHKTALENYYAKRYDLAVKQFGALGKKGFSPDYYQRMIDQSTLPADEL
;
A
#
# COMPACT_ATOMS: atom_id res chain seq x y z
N MET A 1 11.80 -47.50 10.18
CA MET A 1 11.25 -47.40 8.81
C MET A 1 10.15 -46.34 8.84
N THR A 2 10.48 -45.12 8.55
CA THR A 2 9.53 -43.98 8.47
C THR A 2 9.14 -43.84 7.00
N TRP A 3 7.90 -44.19 6.68
CA TRP A 3 7.33 -43.95 5.36
C TRP A 3 7.20 -42.45 5.12
N ARG A 4 8.06 -41.91 4.26
CA ARG A 4 7.83 -40.58 3.64
C ARG A 4 6.86 -40.79 2.46
N TYR A 5 5.69 -40.18 2.57
CA TYR A 5 4.78 -40.03 1.43
C TYR A 5 5.45 -39.18 0.36
N PRO A 6 5.34 -39.51 -0.92
CA PRO A 6 5.89 -38.71 -2.01
C PRO A 6 5.19 -37.36 -2.11
N ASP A 7 5.96 -36.29 -2.18
CA ASP A 7 5.51 -34.89 -2.29
C ASP A 7 4.68 -34.58 -3.57
N THR A 8 4.61 -35.53 -4.50
CA THR A 8 3.89 -35.39 -5.80
C THR A 8 2.35 -35.38 -5.66
N LEU A 9 1.78 -35.93 -4.60
CA LEU A 9 0.32 -35.93 -4.38
C LEU A 9 -0.19 -34.66 -3.67
N ARG A 10 0.70 -33.86 -3.07
CA ARG A 10 0.34 -32.57 -2.47
C ARG A 10 0.12 -31.44 -3.50
N GLN A 11 0.56 -31.62 -4.72
CA GLN A 11 0.41 -30.61 -5.78
C GLN A 11 -0.92 -30.71 -6.55
N THR A 12 -1.67 -31.80 -6.44
CA THR A 12 -2.89 -32.02 -7.23
C THR A 12 -4.18 -31.55 -6.57
N ILE A 13 -4.21 -31.38 -5.25
CA ILE A 13 -5.36 -30.78 -4.55
C ILE A 13 -4.85 -29.61 -3.73
N ASN A 14 -5.16 -28.41 -4.17
CA ASN A 14 -4.87 -27.19 -3.41
C ASN A 14 -5.80 -27.13 -2.17
N LEU A 15 -5.39 -27.80 -1.08
CA LEU A 15 -6.14 -27.84 0.19
C LEU A 15 -6.48 -26.44 0.73
N GLY A 16 -5.66 -25.44 0.42
CA GLY A 16 -5.94 -24.06 0.73
C GLY A 16 -7.12 -23.49 -0.06
N ALA A 17 -7.26 -23.84 -1.34
CA ALA A 17 -8.39 -23.43 -2.16
C ALA A 17 -9.69 -24.12 -1.69
N LEU A 18 -9.62 -25.39 -1.31
CA LEU A 18 -10.77 -26.14 -0.77
C LEU A 18 -11.23 -25.57 0.58
N SER A 19 -10.32 -25.25 1.46
CA SER A 19 -10.62 -24.59 2.76
C SER A 19 -11.23 -23.21 2.56
N ALA A 20 -10.74 -22.43 1.61
CA ALA A 20 -11.28 -21.10 1.30
C ALA A 20 -12.68 -21.18 0.64
N ALA A 21 -12.94 -22.22 -0.16
CA ALA A 21 -14.21 -22.43 -0.84
C ALA A 21 -15.25 -23.15 0.03
N SER A 22 -14.88 -23.73 1.16
CA SER A 22 -15.78 -24.55 2.00
C SER A 22 -17.06 -23.84 2.42
N PRO A 23 -17.08 -22.55 2.84
CA PRO A 23 -18.33 -21.85 3.17
C PRO A 23 -19.25 -21.68 1.95
N GLN A 24 -18.68 -21.41 0.78
CA GLN A 24 -19.42 -21.26 -0.48
C GLN A 24 -20.05 -22.58 -0.92
N ILE A 25 -19.30 -23.67 -0.84
CA ILE A 25 -19.78 -25.01 -1.13
C ILE A 25 -20.96 -25.37 -0.21
N GLY A 26 -20.81 -25.14 1.10
CA GLY A 26 -21.87 -25.38 2.08
C GLY A 26 -23.15 -24.59 1.78
N PHE A 27 -23.01 -23.32 1.40
CA PHE A 27 -24.15 -22.48 1.05
C PHE A 27 -24.84 -22.92 -0.24
N LEU A 28 -24.07 -23.28 -1.29
CA LEU A 28 -24.63 -23.80 -2.55
C LEU A 28 -25.36 -25.13 -2.35
N LEU A 29 -24.82 -26.01 -1.52
CA LEU A 29 -25.50 -27.25 -1.16
C LEU A 29 -26.78 -26.97 -0.39
N PHE A 30 -26.78 -26.05 0.57
CA PHE A 30 -27.98 -25.65 1.31
C PHE A 30 -29.06 -25.12 0.37
N ILE A 31 -28.74 -24.23 -0.55
CA ILE A 31 -29.66 -23.70 -1.56
C ILE A 31 -30.20 -24.83 -2.46
N PHE A 32 -29.34 -25.76 -2.89
CA PHE A 32 -29.76 -26.91 -3.68
C PHE A 32 -30.75 -27.79 -2.94
N PHE A 33 -30.50 -28.14 -1.67
CA PHE A 33 -31.43 -28.96 -0.88
C PHE A 33 -32.74 -28.23 -0.60
N LEU A 34 -32.71 -26.92 -0.36
CA LEU A 34 -33.91 -26.12 -0.19
C LEU A 34 -34.75 -26.09 -1.47
N PHE A 35 -34.10 -26.03 -2.62
CA PHE A 35 -34.80 -26.09 -3.91
C PHE A 35 -35.41 -27.47 -4.19
N ILE A 36 -34.69 -28.56 -3.90
CA ILE A 36 -35.24 -29.90 -4.00
C ILE A 36 -36.46 -30.08 -3.09
N ALA A 37 -36.42 -29.60 -1.85
CA ALA A 37 -37.53 -29.59 -0.93
C ALA A 37 -38.75 -28.81 -1.47
N ALA A 38 -38.49 -27.64 -2.09
CA ALA A 38 -39.53 -26.83 -2.72
C ALA A 38 -40.17 -27.53 -3.94
N ILE A 39 -39.37 -28.19 -4.80
CA ILE A 39 -39.91 -28.97 -5.95
C ILE A 39 -40.74 -30.15 -5.46
N THR A 40 -40.25 -30.92 -4.50
CA THR A 40 -41.01 -32.09 -3.97
C THR A 40 -42.28 -31.66 -3.27
N GLY A 41 -42.23 -30.58 -2.47
CA GLY A 41 -43.43 -30.00 -1.86
C GLY A 41 -44.42 -29.41 -2.87
N PHE A 42 -43.95 -28.81 -3.97
CA PHE A 42 -44.80 -28.29 -5.02
C PHE A 42 -45.46 -29.42 -5.84
N LEU A 43 -44.80 -30.53 -6.05
CA LEU A 43 -45.40 -31.71 -6.69
C LEU A 43 -46.49 -32.31 -5.82
N GLU A 44 -46.37 -32.34 -4.50
CA GLU A 44 -47.40 -32.72 -3.57
C GLU A 44 -48.61 -31.76 -3.60
N PHE A 45 -48.35 -30.46 -3.63
CA PHE A 45 -49.39 -29.43 -3.70
C PHE A 45 -50.20 -29.50 -5.00
N GLY A 46 -49.58 -29.81 -6.13
CA GLY A 46 -50.20 -29.96 -7.45
C GLY A 46 -51.12 -31.18 -7.55
N THR A 47 -50.99 -32.18 -6.68
CA THR A 47 -51.81 -33.40 -6.64
C THR A 47 -52.98 -33.37 -5.64
N GLY A 48 -53.25 -32.19 -5.01
CA GLY A 48 -54.42 -32.01 -4.10
C GLY A 48 -54.24 -32.53 -2.69
N GLY A 49 -53.02 -32.81 -2.26
CA GLY A 49 -52.67 -33.18 -0.89
C GLY A 49 -52.70 -31.98 0.06
N SER A 50 -53.15 -32.17 1.28
CA SER A 50 -53.24 -31.14 2.32
C SER A 50 -51.88 -30.55 2.69
N ILE A 51 -51.88 -29.25 3.04
CA ILE A 51 -50.72 -28.42 3.42
C ILE A 51 -50.10 -28.95 4.74
N GLY A 52 -49.28 -29.96 4.65
CA GLY A 52 -48.54 -30.49 5.79
C GLY A 52 -47.32 -31.25 5.24
N ILE A 53 -46.24 -30.53 4.94
CA ILE A 53 -44.96 -31.17 4.63
C ILE A 53 -44.45 -31.78 5.93
N GLU A 54 -44.81 -33.03 6.22
CA GLU A 54 -44.05 -33.79 7.20
C GLU A 54 -42.71 -34.14 6.58
N PRO A 55 -41.57 -33.71 7.17
CA PRO A 55 -40.24 -34.06 6.68
C PRO A 55 -40.04 -35.56 6.52
N SER A 56 -40.77 -36.37 7.26
CA SER A 56 -40.83 -37.83 7.12
C SER A 56 -41.36 -38.32 5.79
N ALA A 57 -42.28 -37.59 5.11
CA ALA A 57 -42.84 -37.97 3.82
C ALA A 57 -41.81 -37.92 2.68
N LEU A 58 -40.84 -37.01 2.72
CA LEU A 58 -39.74 -36.89 1.72
C LEU A 58 -38.87 -38.14 1.65
N PHE A 59 -38.78 -38.90 2.73
CA PHE A 59 -37.94 -40.11 2.83
C PHE A 59 -38.80 -41.38 2.91
N SER A 60 -40.13 -41.28 2.89
CA SER A 60 -41.05 -42.44 2.95
C SER A 60 -41.09 -43.15 1.60
N THR A 61 -40.81 -44.45 1.60
CA THR A 61 -40.92 -45.30 0.40
C THR A 61 -42.37 -45.52 -0.07
N ARG A 62 -43.37 -45.12 0.74
CA ARG A 62 -44.81 -45.28 0.41
C ARG A 62 -45.37 -44.09 -0.37
N HIS A 63 -44.67 -42.96 -0.40
CA HIS A 63 -45.13 -41.78 -1.11
C HIS A 63 -44.60 -41.79 -2.55
N PRO A 64 -45.44 -41.58 -3.60
CA PRO A 64 -44.98 -41.67 -5.01
C PRO A 64 -43.89 -40.65 -5.36
N TYR A 65 -43.84 -39.51 -4.67
CA TYR A 65 -42.86 -38.45 -4.89
C TYR A 65 -41.75 -38.39 -3.83
N SER A 66 -41.63 -39.48 -3.01
CA SER A 66 -40.50 -39.51 -2.05
C SER A 66 -39.16 -39.62 -2.74
N ILE A 67 -38.11 -39.06 -2.13
CA ILE A 67 -36.75 -39.05 -2.70
C ILE A 67 -36.28 -40.48 -3.08
N PRO A 68 -36.48 -41.54 -2.24
CA PRO A 68 -36.09 -42.89 -2.62
C PRO A 68 -36.79 -43.39 -3.89
N ASN A 69 -38.07 -43.08 -4.09
CA ASN A 69 -38.85 -43.49 -5.27
C ASN A 69 -38.38 -42.70 -6.52
N LEU A 70 -38.08 -41.40 -6.37
CA LEU A 70 -37.58 -40.57 -7.46
C LEU A 70 -36.17 -40.97 -7.89
N LEU A 71 -35.31 -41.46 -6.97
CA LEU A 71 -33.96 -41.95 -7.29
C LEU A 71 -33.93 -43.16 -8.25
N VAL A 72 -35.05 -43.90 -8.41
CA VAL A 72 -35.17 -44.96 -9.40
C VAL A 72 -35.14 -44.42 -10.82
N TYR A 73 -35.50 -43.15 -11.02
CA TYR A 73 -35.48 -42.49 -12.32
C TYR A 73 -34.11 -41.90 -12.61
N PRO A 74 -33.45 -42.32 -13.71
CA PRO A 74 -32.08 -41.89 -14.03
C PRO A 74 -31.96 -40.35 -14.19
N GLU A 75 -33.02 -39.70 -14.66
CA GLU A 75 -33.05 -38.25 -14.87
C GLU A 75 -32.96 -37.48 -13.53
N PHE A 76 -33.67 -37.96 -12.50
CA PHE A 76 -33.64 -37.37 -11.15
C PHE A 76 -32.34 -37.64 -10.43
N SER A 77 -31.81 -38.85 -10.56
CA SER A 77 -30.50 -39.22 -10.02
C SER A 77 -29.40 -38.35 -10.63
N PHE A 78 -29.40 -38.13 -11.97
CA PHE A 78 -28.48 -37.25 -12.65
C PHE A 78 -28.58 -35.79 -12.16
N LEU A 79 -29.81 -35.29 -11.93
CA LEU A 79 -30.03 -33.95 -11.40
C LEU A 79 -29.41 -33.79 -10.01
N ILE A 80 -29.63 -34.75 -9.09
CA ILE A 80 -29.07 -34.67 -7.73
C ILE A 80 -27.54 -34.74 -7.75
N PHE A 81 -26.98 -35.80 -8.33
CA PHE A 81 -25.52 -36.00 -8.32
C PHE A 81 -24.79 -34.95 -9.14
N GLY A 82 -25.33 -34.53 -10.29
CA GLY A 82 -24.78 -33.47 -11.12
C GLY A 82 -24.79 -32.10 -10.41
N SER A 83 -25.86 -31.77 -9.71
CA SER A 83 -25.97 -30.53 -8.96
C SER A 83 -25.06 -30.49 -7.74
N ILE A 84 -24.87 -31.59 -7.04
CA ILE A 84 -23.90 -31.73 -5.94
C ILE A 84 -22.49 -31.56 -6.51
N ALA A 85 -22.17 -32.20 -7.61
CA ALA A 85 -20.86 -32.05 -8.27
C ALA A 85 -20.61 -30.58 -8.69
N LEU A 86 -21.60 -29.91 -9.28
CA LEU A 86 -21.51 -28.50 -9.64
C LEU A 86 -21.32 -27.61 -8.41
N ALA A 87 -22.07 -27.84 -7.31
CA ALA A 87 -21.92 -27.07 -6.08
C ALA A 87 -20.49 -27.16 -5.49
N PHE A 88 -19.80 -28.30 -5.69
CA PHE A 88 -18.42 -28.47 -5.31
C PHE A 88 -17.42 -27.84 -6.29
N LEU A 89 -17.66 -27.98 -7.60
CA LEU A 89 -16.70 -27.57 -8.63
C LEU A 89 -16.75 -26.08 -8.94
N LEU A 90 -17.94 -25.45 -8.95
CA LEU A 90 -18.09 -24.06 -9.33
C LEU A 90 -17.22 -23.06 -8.50
N PRO A 91 -17.15 -23.20 -7.16
CA PRO A 91 -16.30 -22.28 -6.38
C PRO A 91 -14.80 -22.48 -6.54
N LEU A 92 -14.38 -23.62 -7.09
CA LEU A 92 -12.94 -23.95 -7.30
C LEU A 92 -12.43 -23.51 -8.66
N LEU A 93 -13.32 -23.18 -9.59
CA LEU A 93 -12.97 -22.84 -10.96
C LEU A 93 -12.91 -21.32 -11.18
N PRO A 94 -12.02 -20.84 -12.05
CA PRO A 94 -12.06 -19.46 -12.51
C PRO A 94 -13.36 -19.20 -13.31
N PRO A 95 -13.86 -17.95 -13.37
CA PRO A 95 -15.17 -17.62 -13.93
C PRO A 95 -15.42 -18.18 -15.35
N ILE A 96 -14.39 -18.14 -16.21
CA ILE A 96 -14.48 -18.66 -17.58
C ILE A 96 -14.70 -20.18 -17.59
N ALA A 97 -13.93 -20.93 -16.78
CA ALA A 97 -14.06 -22.37 -16.68
C ALA A 97 -15.39 -22.80 -16.01
N ALA A 98 -15.86 -22.03 -15.00
CA ALA A 98 -17.16 -22.24 -14.39
C ALA A 98 -18.29 -22.07 -15.40
N SER A 99 -18.25 -21.03 -16.23
CA SER A 99 -19.23 -20.78 -17.31
C SER A 99 -19.20 -21.89 -18.36
N ALA A 100 -18.02 -22.37 -18.75
CA ALA A 100 -17.87 -23.48 -19.70
C ALA A 100 -18.43 -24.79 -19.12
N LEU A 101 -18.21 -25.07 -17.84
CA LEU A 101 -18.74 -26.25 -17.16
C LEU A 101 -20.28 -26.21 -17.12
N VAL A 102 -20.86 -25.04 -16.79
CA VAL A 102 -22.32 -24.84 -16.77
C VAL A 102 -22.90 -25.05 -18.18
N ALA A 103 -22.29 -24.49 -19.22
CA ALA A 103 -22.73 -24.68 -20.60
C ALA A 103 -22.67 -26.17 -20.99
N LEU A 104 -21.58 -26.87 -20.65
CA LEU A 104 -21.40 -28.29 -20.95
C LEU A 104 -22.45 -29.18 -20.26
N THR A 105 -22.85 -28.85 -19.04
CA THR A 105 -23.88 -29.60 -18.29
C THR A 105 -25.32 -29.22 -18.70
N ALA A 106 -25.55 -27.99 -19.13
CA ALA A 106 -26.86 -27.53 -19.57
C ALA A 106 -27.23 -27.99 -20.99
N LEU A 107 -26.27 -28.09 -21.93
CA LEU A 107 -26.50 -28.46 -23.33
C LEU A 107 -27.17 -29.83 -23.50
N PRO A 108 -26.77 -30.94 -22.85
CA PRO A 108 -27.42 -32.24 -22.97
C PRO A 108 -28.88 -32.18 -22.47
N ILE A 109 -29.15 -31.45 -21.38
CA ILE A 109 -30.50 -31.32 -20.81
C ILE A 109 -31.41 -30.57 -21.81
N LEU A 110 -30.89 -29.49 -22.39
CA LEU A 110 -31.61 -28.71 -23.39
C LEU A 110 -31.88 -29.54 -24.66
N PHE A 111 -30.88 -30.27 -25.15
CA PHE A 111 -31.00 -31.13 -26.33
C PHE A 111 -32.06 -32.23 -26.13
N ILE A 112 -32.06 -32.92 -25.00
CA ILE A 112 -33.05 -33.96 -24.69
C ILE A 112 -34.45 -33.36 -24.54
N GLY A 113 -34.56 -32.20 -23.84
CA GLY A 113 -35.86 -31.50 -23.65
C GLY A 113 -36.48 -31.04 -24.98
N LEU A 114 -35.66 -30.61 -25.98
CA LEU A 114 -36.17 -30.19 -27.28
C LEU A 114 -36.57 -31.38 -28.18
N ASN A 115 -35.85 -32.50 -28.10
CA ASN A 115 -36.10 -33.63 -29.00
C ASN A 115 -37.10 -34.66 -28.45
N TYR A 116 -37.38 -34.66 -27.11
CA TYR A 116 -38.26 -35.61 -26.45
C TYR A 116 -39.27 -34.93 -25.55
N PRO A 117 -40.11 -34.00 -26.07
CA PRO A 117 -41.01 -33.18 -25.24
C PRO A 117 -42.14 -33.92 -24.54
N TYR A 118 -42.46 -35.16 -24.97
CA TYR A 118 -43.59 -35.93 -24.48
C TYR A 118 -43.21 -37.15 -23.62
N ARG A 119 -41.99 -37.20 -23.08
CA ARG A 119 -41.63 -38.27 -22.18
C ARG A 119 -42.31 -38.02 -20.84
N GLU A 120 -43.05 -39.03 -20.32
CA GLU A 120 -43.62 -39.07 -18.97
C GLU A 120 -42.49 -39.19 -17.93
N ALA A 121 -41.66 -38.17 -17.81
CA ALA A 121 -40.64 -38.11 -16.75
C ALA A 121 -41.31 -37.54 -15.47
N PRO A 122 -41.08 -38.13 -14.32
CA PRO A 122 -41.66 -37.65 -13.07
C PRO A 122 -41.19 -36.26 -12.67
N VAL A 123 -40.02 -35.82 -13.16
CA VAL A 123 -39.49 -34.49 -12.96
C VAL A 123 -39.22 -33.85 -14.32
N PRO A 124 -39.92 -32.79 -14.71
CA PRO A 124 -39.68 -32.09 -15.96
C PRO A 124 -38.22 -31.55 -16.04
N MET A 125 -37.55 -31.75 -17.18
CA MET A 125 -36.16 -31.36 -17.39
C MET A 125 -35.88 -29.84 -17.21
N GLN A 126 -36.93 -29.03 -17.37
CA GLN A 126 -36.84 -27.59 -17.09
C GLN A 126 -36.39 -27.28 -15.65
N TYR A 127 -36.67 -28.13 -14.69
CA TYR A 127 -36.18 -27.97 -13.32
C TYR A 127 -34.67 -28.21 -13.19
N GLY A 128 -34.12 -29.13 -13.98
CA GLY A 128 -32.66 -29.33 -14.05
C GLY A 128 -31.93 -28.08 -14.53
N LEU A 129 -32.40 -27.45 -15.60
CA LEU A 129 -31.86 -26.18 -16.09
C LEU A 129 -31.99 -25.07 -15.05
N LEU A 130 -33.13 -24.99 -14.36
CA LEU A 130 -33.38 -23.96 -13.34
C LEU A 130 -32.43 -24.12 -12.14
N VAL A 131 -32.17 -25.36 -11.69
CA VAL A 131 -31.17 -25.63 -10.63
C VAL A 131 -29.77 -25.20 -11.06
N ILE A 132 -29.34 -25.58 -12.26
CA ILE A 132 -28.02 -25.21 -12.78
C ILE A 132 -27.87 -23.67 -12.87
N MET A 133 -28.88 -23.00 -13.44
CA MET A 133 -28.89 -21.54 -13.53
C MET A 133 -28.86 -20.88 -12.15
N MET A 134 -29.61 -21.40 -11.18
CA MET A 134 -29.65 -20.89 -9.83
C MET A 134 -28.30 -21.06 -9.11
N LEU A 135 -27.72 -22.28 -9.15
CA LEU A 135 -26.41 -22.53 -8.54
C LEU A 135 -25.32 -21.64 -9.15
N PHE A 136 -25.32 -21.50 -10.47
CA PHE A 136 -24.39 -20.63 -11.17
C PHE A 136 -24.58 -19.15 -10.78
N GLY A 137 -25.83 -18.66 -10.79
CA GLY A 137 -26.15 -17.28 -10.42
C GLY A 137 -25.72 -16.96 -8.99
N VAL A 138 -26.04 -17.84 -8.04
CA VAL A 138 -25.61 -17.68 -6.65
C VAL A 138 -24.09 -17.73 -6.51
N ASN A 139 -23.40 -18.63 -7.21
CA ASN A 139 -21.94 -18.68 -7.22
C ASN A 139 -21.31 -17.38 -7.76
N VAL A 140 -21.85 -16.86 -8.85
CA VAL A 140 -21.39 -15.57 -9.42
C VAL A 140 -21.59 -14.43 -8.44
N LEU A 141 -22.76 -14.35 -7.80
CA LEU A 141 -23.03 -13.32 -6.79
C LEU A 141 -22.09 -13.40 -5.60
N ILE A 142 -21.87 -14.60 -5.04
CA ILE A 142 -20.95 -14.80 -3.91
C ILE A 142 -19.53 -14.39 -4.32
N THR A 143 -19.06 -14.83 -5.49
CA THR A 143 -17.72 -14.50 -6.00
C THR A 143 -17.58 -12.99 -6.19
N TYR A 144 -18.57 -12.32 -6.77
CA TYR A 144 -18.58 -10.88 -6.95
C TYR A 144 -18.50 -10.13 -5.61
N PHE A 145 -19.36 -10.48 -4.65
CA PHE A 145 -19.35 -9.82 -3.33
C PHE A 145 -18.08 -10.10 -2.54
N THR A 146 -17.53 -11.30 -2.64
CA THR A 146 -16.28 -11.67 -1.95
C THR A 146 -15.10 -10.89 -2.53
N GLU A 147 -15.03 -10.77 -3.85
CA GLU A 147 -13.97 -9.99 -4.52
C GLU A 147 -14.11 -8.48 -4.24
N ALA A 148 -15.34 -7.96 -4.25
CA ALA A 148 -15.61 -6.57 -3.89
C ALA A 148 -15.20 -6.25 -2.45
N ARG A 149 -15.53 -7.12 -1.47
CA ARG A 149 -15.12 -6.98 -0.07
C ARG A 149 -13.61 -7.06 0.09
N ARG A 150 -12.95 -7.98 -0.64
CA ARG A 150 -11.48 -8.11 -0.61
C ARG A 150 -10.79 -6.84 -1.10
N LYS A 151 -11.31 -6.23 -2.17
CA LYS A 151 -10.81 -4.93 -2.67
C LYS A 151 -11.02 -3.80 -1.65
N GLN A 152 -12.22 -3.70 -1.06
CA GLN A 152 -12.51 -2.70 -0.05
C GLN A 152 -11.60 -2.83 1.17
N HIS A 153 -11.37 -4.06 1.65
CA HIS A 153 -10.48 -4.30 2.79
C HIS A 153 -9.02 -3.90 2.48
N LEU A 154 -8.53 -4.17 1.27
CA LEU A 154 -7.20 -3.70 0.85
C LEU A 154 -7.11 -2.17 0.84
N VAL A 155 -8.10 -1.49 0.27
CA VAL A 155 -8.16 -0.02 0.25
C VAL A 155 -8.24 0.55 1.67
N GLU A 156 -9.01 -0.06 2.56
CA GLU A 156 -9.14 0.38 3.96
C GLU A 156 -7.84 0.23 4.75
N VAL A 157 -7.16 -0.91 4.61
CA VAL A 157 -5.89 -1.18 5.32
C VAL A 157 -4.78 -0.25 4.84
N PHE A 158 -4.67 -0.04 3.52
CA PHE A 158 -3.61 0.78 2.94
C PHE A 158 -3.98 2.26 2.78
N GLY A 159 -5.27 2.60 2.74
CA GLY A 159 -5.73 3.98 2.57
C GLY A 159 -5.32 4.94 3.70
N ARG A 160 -4.84 4.38 4.83
CA ARG A 160 -4.26 5.17 5.93
C ARG A 160 -2.78 5.50 5.75
N TYR A 161 -2.09 4.79 4.85
CA TYR A 161 -0.64 4.90 4.65
C TYR A 161 -0.27 5.46 3.28
N VAL A 162 -1.12 5.27 2.30
CA VAL A 162 -0.88 5.68 0.92
C VAL A 162 -2.01 6.56 0.39
N PRO A 163 -1.71 7.48 -0.54
CA PRO A 163 -2.74 8.26 -1.23
C PRO A 163 -3.79 7.37 -1.91
N PRO A 164 -5.06 7.83 -2.02
CA PRO A 164 -6.15 7.05 -2.60
C PRO A 164 -5.83 6.47 -4.00
N HIS A 165 -5.14 7.22 -4.85
CA HIS A 165 -4.76 6.77 -6.19
C HIS A 165 -3.75 5.61 -6.18
N LEU A 166 -2.86 5.54 -5.18
CA LEU A 166 -1.94 4.41 -4.99
C LEU A 166 -2.67 3.20 -4.40
N ALA A 167 -3.61 3.43 -3.47
CA ALA A 167 -4.46 2.38 -2.93
C ALA A 167 -5.29 1.71 -4.05
N ASP A 168 -5.83 2.48 -4.99
CA ASP A 168 -6.52 1.97 -6.17
C ASP A 168 -5.61 1.14 -7.10
N GLN A 169 -4.36 1.55 -7.28
CA GLN A 169 -3.39 0.78 -8.07
C GLN A 169 -3.06 -0.56 -7.38
N LEU A 170 -2.92 -0.57 -6.06
CA LEU A 170 -2.72 -1.79 -5.28
C LEU A 170 -3.92 -2.74 -5.37
N ALA A 171 -5.14 -2.20 -5.30
CA ALA A 171 -6.36 -2.99 -5.46
C ALA A 171 -6.46 -3.64 -6.85
N LYS A 172 -5.98 -2.96 -7.90
CA LYS A 172 -5.92 -3.48 -9.27
C LYS A 172 -4.80 -4.49 -9.51
N ARG A 173 -3.69 -4.38 -8.78
CA ARG A 173 -2.48 -5.23 -8.90
C ARG A 173 -2.00 -5.71 -7.54
N PRO A 174 -2.69 -6.68 -6.91
CA PRO A 174 -2.32 -7.19 -5.58
C PRO A 174 -0.91 -7.78 -5.50
N GLY A 175 -0.31 -8.15 -6.65
CA GLY A 175 1.06 -8.66 -6.73
C GLY A 175 2.15 -7.67 -6.32
N TYR A 176 1.84 -6.38 -6.23
CA TYR A 176 2.76 -5.38 -5.66
C TYR A 176 2.84 -5.44 -4.13
N LEU A 177 1.91 -6.12 -3.47
CA LEU A 177 1.88 -6.29 -2.03
C LEU A 177 2.70 -7.51 -1.60
N ASN A 178 4.00 -7.34 -1.46
CA ASN A 178 4.82 -8.35 -0.78
C ASN A 178 4.83 -8.08 0.72
N LEU A 179 3.89 -8.68 1.43
CA LEU A 179 3.76 -8.52 2.89
C LEU A 179 4.90 -9.18 3.68
N LYS A 180 5.69 -10.05 3.05
CA LYS A 180 6.82 -10.77 3.70
C LYS A 180 8.09 -9.92 3.83
N GLY A 181 8.06 -8.68 3.31
CA GLY A 181 9.24 -7.85 3.20
C GLY A 181 10.07 -8.16 1.95
N GLU A 182 10.58 -7.14 1.32
CA GLU A 182 11.45 -7.22 0.15
C GLU A 182 12.55 -6.18 0.23
N SER A 183 13.69 -6.49 -0.38
CA SER A 183 14.78 -5.54 -0.56
C SER A 183 14.49 -4.69 -1.80
N ARG A 184 14.36 -3.37 -1.62
CA ARG A 184 14.04 -2.42 -2.68
C ARG A 184 14.77 -1.12 -2.49
N GLU A 185 15.16 -0.45 -3.59
CA GLU A 185 15.65 0.91 -3.53
C GLU A 185 14.48 1.88 -3.37
N LEU A 186 14.53 2.67 -2.30
CA LEU A 186 13.53 3.67 -1.94
C LEU A 186 14.18 5.00 -1.64
N THR A 187 13.39 6.08 -1.71
CA THR A 187 13.77 7.37 -1.12
C THR A 187 13.00 7.58 0.17
N ILE A 188 13.73 7.78 1.24
CA ILE A 188 13.23 7.95 2.60
C ILE A 188 13.35 9.43 2.98
N CYS A 189 12.33 9.95 3.65
CA CYS A 189 12.26 11.31 4.12
C CYS A 189 11.84 11.35 5.59
N PHE A 190 12.56 12.14 6.38
CA PHE A 190 12.19 12.56 7.73
C PHE A 190 11.94 14.05 7.71
N CYS A 191 10.79 14.48 8.24
CA CYS A 191 10.45 15.88 8.45
C CYS A 191 10.18 16.10 9.92
N ASP A 192 10.89 17.05 10.56
CA ASP A 192 10.82 17.31 11.98
C ASP A 192 10.69 18.81 12.26
N LEU A 193 10.00 19.18 13.35
CA LEU A 193 9.91 20.56 13.77
C LEU A 193 11.20 21.00 14.47
N ILE A 194 11.73 22.13 14.05
CA ILE A 194 12.89 22.74 14.73
C ILE A 194 12.39 23.44 15.99
N ASN A 195 13.03 23.14 17.15
CA ASN A 195 12.72 23.73 18.46
C ASN A 195 11.29 23.44 18.96
N PHE A 196 10.69 22.30 18.57
CA PHE A 196 9.35 21.92 19.03
C PHE A 196 9.26 21.81 20.55
N THR A 197 10.26 21.25 21.23
CA THR A 197 10.29 21.12 22.69
C THR A 197 10.18 22.48 23.37
N GLU A 198 10.93 23.48 22.92
CA GLU A 198 10.87 24.84 23.46
C GLU A 198 9.50 25.50 23.21
N MET A 199 8.92 25.25 22.04
CA MET A 199 7.56 25.71 21.70
C MET A 199 6.52 25.04 22.61
N ALA A 200 6.62 23.74 22.82
CA ALA A 200 5.69 22.96 23.64
C ALA A 200 5.73 23.35 25.13
N GLU A 201 6.89 23.80 25.63
CA GLU A 201 7.02 24.31 27.00
C GLU A 201 6.33 25.68 27.19
N ARG A 202 6.21 26.49 26.13
CA ARG A 202 5.65 27.85 26.19
C ARG A 202 4.14 27.92 25.96
N LEU A 203 3.56 26.91 25.32
CA LEU A 203 2.15 26.86 24.92
C LEU A 203 1.31 25.99 25.87
N PRO A 204 0.04 26.33 26.09
CA PRO A 204 -0.91 25.41 26.72
C PRO A 204 -1.03 24.10 25.93
N PRO A 205 -1.22 22.93 26.56
CA PRO A 205 -1.23 21.63 25.90
C PRO A 205 -2.22 21.51 24.72
N ASN A 206 -3.39 22.14 24.82
CA ASN A 206 -4.40 22.17 23.77
C ASN A 206 -3.94 22.98 22.54
N GLU A 207 -3.19 24.04 22.74
CA GLU A 207 -2.63 24.87 21.65
C GLU A 207 -1.47 24.12 20.97
N VAL A 208 -0.62 23.42 21.73
CA VAL A 208 0.44 22.55 21.18
C VAL A 208 -0.15 21.52 20.21
N VAL A 209 -1.25 20.85 20.62
CA VAL A 209 -1.94 19.87 19.76
C VAL A 209 -2.51 20.53 18.51
N SER A 210 -3.10 21.74 18.63
CA SER A 210 -3.65 22.45 17.48
C SER A 210 -2.56 22.83 16.48
N VAL A 211 -1.45 23.41 16.96
CA VAL A 211 -0.29 23.77 16.14
C VAL A 211 0.29 22.55 15.44
N LEU A 212 0.48 21.45 16.18
CA LEU A 212 1.03 20.23 15.63
C LEU A 212 0.12 19.61 14.55
N ASN A 213 -1.20 19.65 14.76
CA ASN A 213 -2.15 19.14 13.76
C ASN A 213 -2.16 20.00 12.48
N GLU A 214 -2.09 21.34 12.60
CA GLU A 214 -1.98 22.23 11.43
C GLU A 214 -0.71 21.94 10.64
N TYR A 215 0.41 21.76 11.34
CA TYR A 215 1.68 21.39 10.76
C TYR A 215 1.63 20.02 10.07
N PHE A 216 1.09 18.99 10.73
CA PHE A 216 0.95 17.67 10.13
C PHE A 216 0.05 17.67 8.89
N ASN A 217 -1.05 18.43 8.91
CA ASN A 217 -1.94 18.54 7.75
C ASN A 217 -1.19 19.10 6.54
N VAL A 218 -0.47 20.22 6.70
CA VAL A 218 0.31 20.82 5.61
C VAL A 218 1.34 19.85 5.05
N MET A 219 2.10 19.16 5.92
CA MET A 219 3.11 18.21 5.47
C MET A 219 2.50 17.00 4.77
N THR A 220 1.48 16.40 5.37
CA THR A 220 0.90 15.16 4.84
C THR A 220 0.15 15.37 3.54
N ASP A 221 -0.50 16.54 3.38
CA ASP A 221 -1.14 16.90 2.11
C ASP A 221 -0.11 16.95 0.99
N VAL A 222 1.03 17.65 1.18
CA VAL A 222 2.10 17.70 0.17
C VAL A 222 2.72 16.31 -0.07
N LEU A 223 2.99 15.56 1.00
CA LEU A 223 3.54 14.21 0.87
C LEU A 223 2.61 13.32 0.03
N TYR A 224 1.29 13.40 0.24
CA TYR A 224 0.31 12.65 -0.53
C TYR A 224 0.18 13.14 -1.98
N GLU A 225 0.20 14.46 -2.21
CA GLU A 225 0.18 15.04 -3.56
C GLU A 225 1.37 14.55 -4.40
N HIS A 226 2.54 14.36 -3.78
CA HIS A 226 3.73 13.79 -4.42
C HIS A 226 3.80 12.27 -4.39
N GLY A 227 2.78 11.57 -3.88
CA GLY A 227 2.68 10.11 -3.90
C GLY A 227 3.54 9.39 -2.88
N ALA A 228 3.84 10.02 -1.75
CA ALA A 228 4.55 9.39 -0.63
C ALA A 228 3.70 8.32 0.05
N THR A 229 4.36 7.34 0.63
CA THR A 229 3.81 6.47 1.66
C THR A 229 4.22 7.02 3.02
N ILE A 230 3.25 7.39 3.86
CA ILE A 230 3.53 7.84 5.23
C ILE A 230 3.70 6.58 6.09
N ASP A 231 4.87 6.43 6.70
CA ASP A 231 5.16 5.30 7.58
C ASP A 231 4.57 5.52 8.97
N LYS A 232 5.04 6.55 9.66
CA LYS A 232 4.63 6.84 11.04
C LYS A 232 4.92 8.27 11.45
N TYR A 233 4.25 8.68 12.52
CA TYR A 233 4.56 9.87 13.29
C TYR A 233 5.38 9.47 14.53
N MET A 234 6.43 10.22 14.83
CA MET A 234 7.32 10.01 15.99
C MET A 234 7.47 11.33 16.76
N GLY A 235 6.49 11.62 17.65
CA GLY A 235 6.39 12.95 18.24
C GLY A 235 5.98 13.99 17.20
N ASP A 236 6.83 14.95 16.95
CA ASP A 236 6.71 15.99 15.93
C ASP A 236 7.35 15.63 14.57
N CYS A 237 7.99 14.49 14.50
CA CYS A 237 8.65 13.98 13.29
C CYS A 237 7.70 13.10 12.46
N VAL A 238 7.73 13.25 11.13
CA VAL A 238 7.03 12.41 10.17
C VAL A 238 8.05 11.63 9.34
N MET A 239 7.93 10.30 9.34
CA MET A 239 8.66 9.42 8.43
C MET A 239 7.80 9.08 7.24
N SER A 240 8.33 9.25 6.04
CA SER A 240 7.70 8.88 4.77
C SER A 240 8.71 8.32 3.79
N PHE A 241 8.21 7.62 2.75
CA PHE A 241 9.08 7.11 1.68
C PHE A 241 8.33 7.00 0.35
N TRP A 242 9.09 6.90 -0.76
CA TRP A 242 8.60 6.70 -2.12
C TRP A 242 9.23 5.45 -2.73
N GLY A 243 8.51 4.81 -3.67
CA GLY A 243 8.96 3.61 -4.38
C GLY A 243 8.34 2.32 -3.86
N ALA A 244 7.57 2.37 -2.76
CA ALA A 244 6.80 1.26 -2.21
C ALA A 244 5.52 1.77 -1.54
N PRO A 245 4.45 0.97 -1.47
CA PRO A 245 4.29 -0.38 -2.02
C PRO A 245 4.25 -0.41 -3.55
N VAL A 246 3.84 0.69 -4.19
CA VAL A 246 3.81 0.83 -5.64
C VAL A 246 5.17 1.30 -6.14
N PRO A 247 5.80 0.64 -7.13
CA PRO A 247 7.04 1.10 -7.73
C PRO A 247 6.89 2.48 -8.38
N GLN A 248 7.83 3.37 -8.11
CA GLN A 248 7.89 4.72 -8.66
C GLN A 248 9.30 4.96 -9.17
N PRO A 249 9.55 4.95 -10.50
CA PRO A 249 10.90 5.15 -11.05
C PRO A 249 11.51 6.51 -10.72
N ASP A 250 10.65 7.50 -10.45
CA ASP A 250 10.98 8.89 -10.14
C ASP A 250 10.92 9.20 -8.62
N HIS A 251 11.04 8.18 -7.74
CA HIS A 251 10.89 8.30 -6.29
C HIS A 251 11.77 9.40 -5.67
N ALA A 252 13.05 9.53 -6.08
CA ALA A 252 13.96 10.53 -5.56
C ALA A 252 13.55 11.95 -5.98
N LYS A 253 13.12 12.11 -7.21
CA LYS A 253 12.64 13.39 -7.74
C LYS A 253 11.39 13.87 -7.02
N ARG A 254 10.42 12.98 -6.84
CA ARG A 254 9.18 13.26 -6.09
C ARG A 254 9.47 13.68 -4.65
N ALA A 255 10.39 13.00 -3.98
CA ALA A 255 10.77 13.32 -2.61
C ALA A 255 11.39 14.73 -2.47
N VAL A 256 12.29 15.09 -3.39
CA VAL A 256 12.93 16.40 -3.37
C VAL A 256 11.94 17.52 -3.74
N HIS A 257 11.03 17.28 -4.70
CA HIS A 257 9.96 18.22 -5.04
C HIS A 257 9.00 18.43 -3.86
N ALA A 258 8.60 17.35 -3.19
CA ALA A 258 7.77 17.44 -1.99
C ALA A 258 8.45 18.28 -0.90
N ALA A 259 9.75 18.06 -0.66
CA ALA A 259 10.48 18.83 0.35
C ALA A 259 10.55 20.34 0.04
N LEU A 260 10.77 20.70 -1.22
CA LEU A 260 10.76 22.11 -1.64
C LEU A 260 9.37 22.72 -1.46
N GLU A 261 8.31 22.00 -1.81
CA GLU A 261 6.94 22.48 -1.64
C GLU A 261 6.53 22.56 -0.17
N ILE A 262 6.92 21.58 0.65
CA ILE A 262 6.71 21.63 2.11
C ILE A 262 7.36 22.89 2.68
N GLN A 263 8.59 23.21 2.29
CA GLN A 263 9.28 24.42 2.75
C GLN A 263 8.48 25.69 2.41
N ASP A 264 7.98 25.79 1.19
CA ASP A 264 7.16 26.94 0.75
C ASP A 264 5.86 27.06 1.55
N ARG A 265 5.11 25.96 1.70
CA ARG A 265 3.84 25.92 2.44
C ARG A 265 4.01 26.17 3.95
N ILE A 266 5.11 25.69 4.55
CA ILE A 266 5.43 25.98 5.95
C ILE A 266 5.78 27.47 6.13
N HIS A 267 6.44 28.09 5.16
CA HIS A 267 6.67 29.53 5.20
C HIS A 267 5.34 30.32 5.22
N GLU A 268 4.35 29.92 4.42
CA GLU A 268 3.00 30.50 4.45
C GLU A 268 2.31 30.28 5.80
N LEU A 269 2.43 29.07 6.38
CA LEU A 269 1.90 28.75 7.70
C LEU A 269 2.55 29.63 8.79
N THR A 270 3.87 29.86 8.71
CA THR A 270 4.62 30.76 9.60
C THR A 270 4.04 32.17 9.59
N VAL A 271 3.70 32.72 8.42
CA VAL A 271 3.04 34.04 8.30
C VAL A 271 1.65 34.02 8.95
N SER A 272 0.90 32.93 8.80
CA SER A 272 -0.41 32.78 9.47
C SER A 272 -0.28 32.71 10.98
N PHE A 273 0.70 31.98 11.51
CA PHE A 273 0.94 31.83 12.94
C PHE A 273 1.38 33.17 13.57
N ALA A 274 2.22 33.94 12.90
CA ALA A 274 2.62 35.28 13.37
C ALA A 274 1.42 36.20 13.57
N LYS A 275 0.40 36.14 12.70
CA LYS A 275 -0.84 36.92 12.86
C LYS A 275 -1.68 36.49 14.08
N ARG A 276 -1.51 35.28 14.56
CA ARG A 276 -2.20 34.71 15.73
C ARG A 276 -1.36 34.76 17.00
N ASN A 277 -0.19 35.37 16.96
CA ASN A 277 0.81 35.39 18.03
C ASN A 277 1.27 34.01 18.48
N LEU A 278 1.25 33.05 17.56
CA LEU A 278 1.76 31.71 17.79
C LEU A 278 3.24 31.64 17.37
N PRO A 279 4.05 30.75 17.96
CA PRO A 279 5.42 30.53 17.57
C PRO A 279 5.51 30.10 16.10
N ALA A 280 6.46 30.64 15.36
CA ALA A 280 6.70 30.35 13.97
C ALA A 280 7.25 28.93 13.82
N PRO A 281 6.58 28.00 13.12
CA PRO A 281 7.12 26.68 12.87
C PRO A 281 8.30 26.79 11.89
N ALA A 282 9.39 26.11 12.21
CA ALA A 282 10.49 25.87 11.29
C ALA A 282 10.70 24.36 11.16
N ILE A 283 11.15 23.91 10.00
CA ILE A 283 11.30 22.49 9.72
C ILE A 283 12.73 22.11 9.33
N GLY A 284 13.12 20.89 9.71
CA GLY A 284 14.26 20.17 9.18
C GLY A 284 13.78 18.98 8.33
N ILE A 285 14.31 18.84 7.13
CA ILE A 285 13.97 17.72 6.22
C ILE A 285 15.25 16.99 5.83
N GLY A 286 15.31 15.69 6.14
CA GLY A 286 16.39 14.79 5.74
C GLY A 286 15.93 13.79 4.70
N ILE A 287 16.60 13.70 3.55
CA ILE A 287 16.24 12.79 2.47
C ILE A 287 17.43 11.93 2.05
N ASN A 288 17.22 10.64 1.97
CA ASN A 288 18.23 9.71 1.46
C ASN A 288 17.60 8.61 0.60
N THR A 289 18.31 8.24 -0.45
CA THR A 289 17.95 7.15 -1.36
C THR A 289 18.89 5.98 -1.16
N GLY A 290 18.34 4.78 -1.15
CA GLY A 290 19.14 3.57 -1.12
C GLY A 290 18.32 2.30 -0.87
N VAL A 291 19.02 1.17 -0.87
CA VAL A 291 18.40 -0.14 -0.68
C VAL A 291 18.01 -0.33 0.79
N VAL A 292 16.76 -0.72 1.00
CA VAL A 292 16.16 -1.01 2.31
C VAL A 292 15.29 -2.25 2.23
N ASN A 293 14.97 -2.84 3.38
CA ASN A 293 13.93 -3.84 3.48
C ASN A 293 12.60 -3.15 3.78
N VAL A 294 11.60 -3.33 2.93
CA VAL A 294 10.26 -2.75 3.08
C VAL A 294 9.20 -3.84 3.11
N GLY A 295 8.24 -3.73 4.01
CA GLY A 295 7.16 -4.70 4.16
C GLY A 295 6.48 -4.62 5.51
N ASN A 296 5.60 -5.58 5.81
CA ASN A 296 4.98 -5.69 7.12
C ASN A 296 5.99 -6.22 8.15
N MET A 297 6.27 -5.39 9.13
CA MET A 297 7.23 -5.70 10.21
C MET A 297 6.59 -5.45 11.57
N GLY A 298 6.94 -6.27 12.55
CA GLY A 298 6.42 -6.13 13.91
C GLY A 298 6.18 -7.46 14.61
N SER A 299 5.35 -7.42 15.64
CA SER A 299 4.94 -8.58 16.41
C SER A 299 3.58 -9.10 15.96
N ARG A 300 3.17 -10.28 16.51
CA ARG A 300 1.82 -10.84 16.29
C ARG A 300 0.69 -9.88 16.68
N HIS A 301 0.97 -8.94 17.60
CA HIS A 301 -0.03 -8.01 18.13
C HIS A 301 0.00 -6.64 17.45
N ARG A 302 1.12 -6.28 16.82
CA ARG A 302 1.27 -4.97 16.17
C ARG A 302 2.18 -5.11 14.96
N MET A 303 1.59 -5.01 13.79
CA MET A 303 2.27 -5.01 12.50
C MET A 303 2.16 -3.61 11.89
N ALA A 304 3.22 -3.15 11.24
CA ALA A 304 3.23 -1.92 10.47
C ALA A 304 3.94 -2.15 9.14
N TYR A 305 3.44 -1.55 8.07
CA TYR A 305 4.14 -1.49 6.80
C TYR A 305 5.20 -0.40 6.89
N THR A 306 6.46 -0.78 6.91
CA THR A 306 7.59 0.12 7.21
C THR A 306 8.84 -0.27 6.43
N ALA A 307 9.79 0.64 6.37
CA ALA A 307 11.12 0.44 5.80
C ALA A 307 12.19 0.38 6.90
N ILE A 308 13.15 -0.55 6.78
CA ILE A 308 14.27 -0.70 7.70
C ILE A 308 15.57 -0.88 6.91
N GLY A 309 16.62 -0.22 7.35
CA GLY A 309 17.97 -0.35 6.77
C GLY A 309 18.85 0.84 7.07
N ASP A 310 20.13 0.72 6.70
CA ASP A 310 21.12 1.79 6.89
C ASP A 310 20.73 3.08 6.20
N SER A 311 20.07 2.99 5.03
CA SER A 311 19.61 4.15 4.28
C SER A 311 18.51 4.93 5.01
N VAL A 312 17.68 4.25 5.83
CA VAL A 312 16.69 4.89 6.71
C VAL A 312 17.40 5.66 7.83
N ASN A 313 18.37 5.02 8.48
CA ASN A 313 19.16 5.65 9.54
C ASN A 313 19.94 6.86 9.02
N LEU A 314 20.44 6.79 7.77
CA LEU A 314 21.11 7.93 7.16
C LEU A 314 20.15 9.09 6.93
N ALA A 315 18.95 8.85 6.39
CA ALA A 315 17.92 9.89 6.20
C ALA A 315 17.57 10.61 7.52
N PHE A 316 17.41 9.85 8.60
CA PHE A 316 17.16 10.41 9.94
C PHE A 316 18.33 11.30 10.43
N ARG A 317 19.58 10.87 10.19
CA ARG A 317 20.75 11.70 10.53
C ARG A 317 20.85 12.95 9.67
N LEU A 318 20.50 12.86 8.39
CA LEU A 318 20.48 14.03 7.50
C LEU A 318 19.46 15.07 7.96
N GLU A 319 18.32 14.64 8.52
CA GLU A 319 17.37 15.54 9.16
C GLU A 319 18.05 16.30 10.31
N SER A 320 18.69 15.61 11.25
CA SER A 320 19.37 16.24 12.38
C SER A 320 20.47 17.22 11.96
N LEU A 321 21.14 16.98 10.82
CA LEU A 321 22.15 17.88 10.27
C LEU A 321 21.57 19.20 9.73
N THR A 322 20.27 19.30 9.53
CA THR A 322 19.62 20.56 9.11
C THR A 322 19.90 21.70 10.05
N ARG A 323 19.90 21.42 11.35
CA ARG A 323 20.22 22.39 12.41
C ARG A 323 21.70 22.76 12.38
N THR A 324 22.55 21.77 12.22
CA THR A 324 24.01 21.94 12.18
C THR A 324 24.47 22.81 11.01
N TYR A 325 23.87 22.63 9.84
CA TYR A 325 24.25 23.37 8.61
C TYR A 325 23.33 24.56 8.31
N SER A 326 22.40 24.87 9.19
CA SER A 326 21.38 25.93 8.98
C SER A 326 20.73 25.80 7.60
N ALA A 327 20.45 24.58 7.19
CA ALA A 327 19.86 24.23 5.91
C ALA A 327 18.52 23.47 6.14
N PRO A 328 17.39 24.02 5.72
CA PRO A 328 16.08 23.41 6.03
C PRO A 328 15.90 22.04 5.38
N ILE A 329 16.63 21.75 4.31
CA ILE A 329 16.58 20.45 3.62
C ILE A 329 18.01 19.94 3.40
N VAL A 330 18.29 18.72 3.84
CA VAL A 330 19.56 18.05 3.61
C VAL A 330 19.35 16.72 2.90
N VAL A 331 20.02 16.51 1.79
CA VAL A 331 19.91 15.28 0.98
C VAL A 331 21.25 14.57 0.84
N GLY A 332 21.22 13.25 0.76
CA GLY A 332 22.39 12.43 0.48
C GLY A 332 22.82 12.48 -1.01
N GLN A 333 24.07 12.12 -1.27
CA GLN A 333 24.66 12.10 -2.61
C GLN A 333 23.81 11.32 -3.62
N HIS A 334 23.38 10.10 -3.27
CA HIS A 334 22.65 9.25 -4.20
C HIS A 334 21.29 9.85 -4.57
N THR A 335 20.58 10.48 -3.62
CA THR A 335 19.35 11.23 -3.90
C THR A 335 19.59 12.36 -4.90
N LYS A 336 20.64 13.14 -4.67
CA LYS A 336 21.02 14.28 -5.54
C LYS A 336 21.33 13.80 -6.96
N ASP A 337 22.00 12.65 -7.13
CA ASP A 337 22.41 12.13 -8.44
C ASP A 337 21.22 11.63 -9.29
N LEU A 338 20.10 11.26 -8.66
CA LEU A 338 18.87 10.85 -9.31
C LEU A 338 17.93 12.01 -9.69
N VAL A 339 18.27 13.25 -9.32
CA VAL A 339 17.42 14.43 -9.55
C VAL A 339 18.13 15.42 -10.47
N ASP A 340 17.58 15.59 -11.66
CA ASP A 340 18.20 16.34 -12.75
C ASP A 340 17.66 17.77 -12.96
N ASP A 341 16.52 18.13 -12.39
CA ASP A 341 15.83 19.40 -12.61
C ASP A 341 15.91 20.41 -11.44
N VAL A 342 16.55 20.01 -10.33
CA VAL A 342 16.77 20.85 -9.15
C VAL A 342 18.24 21.29 -9.07
N VAL A 343 18.46 22.46 -8.50
CA VAL A 343 19.79 23.01 -8.20
C VAL A 343 20.15 22.64 -6.78
N PHE A 344 21.34 22.06 -6.61
CA PHE A 344 21.86 21.65 -5.32
C PHE A 344 23.11 22.45 -4.94
N LYS A 345 23.18 22.82 -3.66
CA LYS A 345 24.37 23.36 -3.01
C LYS A 345 25.02 22.24 -2.20
N GLU A 346 26.27 21.91 -2.46
CA GLU A 346 27.03 20.99 -1.62
C GLU A 346 27.24 21.64 -0.24
N LEU A 347 26.95 20.91 0.84
CA LEU A 347 27.11 21.42 2.18
C LEU A 347 28.45 20.98 2.78
N ASP A 348 28.71 19.67 2.75
CA ASP A 348 29.90 19.08 3.36
C ASP A 348 30.03 17.60 2.96
N THR A 349 31.11 17.00 3.46
CA THR A 349 31.35 15.56 3.42
C THR A 349 31.35 15.03 4.85
N VAL A 350 30.35 14.21 5.19
CA VAL A 350 30.18 13.69 6.54
C VAL A 350 30.51 12.20 6.62
N THR A 351 31.09 11.79 7.75
CA THR A 351 31.33 10.38 8.05
C THR A 351 30.09 9.79 8.72
N VAL A 352 29.52 8.75 8.14
CA VAL A 352 28.36 8.06 8.75
C VAL A 352 28.88 7.14 9.85
N ARG A 353 28.44 7.37 11.09
CA ARG A 353 28.83 6.56 12.24
C ARG A 353 28.54 5.07 11.98
N GLY A 354 29.55 4.22 12.01
CA GLY A 354 29.45 2.80 11.67
C GLY A 354 29.81 2.43 10.23
N LYS A 355 30.15 3.40 9.37
CA LYS A 355 30.75 3.17 8.04
C LYS A 355 32.03 3.99 7.89
N SER A 356 33.04 3.39 7.27
CA SER A 356 34.28 4.08 6.86
C SER A 356 34.10 4.98 5.63
N THR A 357 32.89 5.02 5.07
CA THR A 357 32.62 5.77 3.84
C THR A 357 32.13 7.18 4.13
N HIS A 358 32.83 8.14 3.57
CA HIS A 358 32.40 9.52 3.56
C HIS A 358 31.24 9.71 2.59
N THR A 359 30.20 10.42 3.01
CA THR A 359 29.04 10.74 2.18
C THR A 359 28.93 12.25 2.02
N ARG A 360 28.87 12.73 0.79
CA ARG A 360 28.59 14.14 0.51
C ARG A 360 27.12 14.44 0.76
N ILE A 361 26.86 15.60 1.33
CA ILE A 361 25.50 16.08 1.63
C ILE A 361 25.23 17.38 0.91
N TYR A 362 23.98 17.57 0.51
CA TYR A 362 23.57 18.68 -0.34
C TYR A 362 22.27 19.32 0.18
N GLN A 363 22.12 20.61 -0.11
CA GLN A 363 20.86 21.35 0.06
C GLN A 363 20.23 21.56 -1.32
N PRO A 364 19.00 21.08 -1.59
CA PRO A 364 18.22 21.51 -2.74
C PRO A 364 17.80 22.98 -2.55
N LEU A 365 17.99 23.82 -3.56
CA LEU A 365 17.73 25.26 -3.47
C LEU A 365 16.45 25.67 -4.21
N CYS A 366 16.35 25.30 -5.47
CA CYS A 366 15.22 25.64 -6.34
C CYS A 366 15.27 24.82 -7.62
N TYR A 367 14.20 24.88 -8.40
CA TYR A 367 14.21 24.32 -9.76
C TYR A 367 15.21 25.05 -10.66
N LYS A 368 15.88 24.34 -11.56
CA LYS A 368 16.87 24.91 -12.50
C LYS A 368 16.32 26.08 -13.32
N SER A 369 15.02 26.04 -13.64
CA SER A 369 14.29 27.10 -14.36
C SER A 369 14.18 28.41 -13.56
N LYS A 370 14.24 28.36 -12.24
CA LYS A 370 14.12 29.51 -11.33
C LYS A 370 15.45 30.10 -10.91
N LEU A 371 16.59 29.50 -11.30
CA LEU A 371 17.92 29.93 -10.86
C LEU A 371 18.35 31.23 -11.57
N SER A 372 18.55 32.31 -10.79
CA SER A 372 19.05 33.58 -11.28
C SER A 372 20.50 33.54 -11.69
N LEU A 373 20.94 34.55 -12.48
CA LEU A 373 22.35 34.69 -12.86
C LEU A 373 23.24 34.89 -11.64
N GLU A 374 22.80 35.66 -10.67
CA GLU A 374 23.51 35.88 -9.41
C GLU A 374 23.62 34.59 -8.59
N GLY A 375 22.56 33.77 -8.54
CA GLY A 375 22.56 32.45 -7.91
C GLY A 375 23.61 31.53 -8.57
N LYS A 376 23.70 31.52 -9.90
CA LYS A 376 24.75 30.75 -10.64
C LYS A 376 26.16 31.17 -10.26
N GLN A 377 26.40 32.48 -10.15
CA GLN A 377 27.70 33.02 -9.77
C GLN A 377 28.05 32.66 -8.32
N SER A 378 27.08 32.81 -7.41
CA SER A 378 27.25 32.45 -6.00
C SER A 378 27.52 30.97 -5.80
N LEU A 379 26.86 30.08 -6.52
CA LEU A 379 27.11 28.64 -6.50
C LEU A 379 28.51 28.29 -7.07
N LYS A 380 28.96 28.97 -8.12
CA LYS A 380 30.31 28.77 -8.65
C LYS A 380 31.36 29.17 -7.61
N LEU A 381 31.18 30.34 -6.96
CA LEU A 381 32.09 30.80 -5.91
C LEU A 381 32.07 29.84 -4.71
N HIS A 382 30.87 29.36 -4.31
CA HIS A 382 30.69 28.39 -3.24
C HIS A 382 31.47 27.08 -3.52
N LYS A 383 31.35 26.53 -4.74
CA LYS A 383 32.09 25.34 -5.14
C LYS A 383 33.60 25.55 -5.01
N THR A 384 34.13 26.71 -5.50
CA THR A 384 35.55 27.03 -5.38
C THR A 384 35.96 27.19 -3.91
N ALA A 385 35.12 27.77 -3.07
CA ALA A 385 35.39 27.90 -1.63
C ALA A 385 35.48 26.54 -0.94
N LEU A 386 34.56 25.58 -1.23
CA LEU A 386 34.65 24.22 -0.72
C LEU A 386 35.87 23.46 -1.23
N GLU A 387 36.24 23.61 -2.50
CA GLU A 387 37.45 23.00 -3.04
C GLU A 387 38.69 23.51 -2.31
N ASN A 388 38.77 24.82 -1.97
CA ASN A 388 39.82 25.38 -1.16
C ASN A 388 39.83 24.87 0.28
N TYR A 389 38.61 24.73 0.89
CA TYR A 389 38.45 24.17 2.22
C TYR A 389 38.96 22.72 2.30
N TYR A 390 38.53 21.85 1.39
CA TYR A 390 39.00 20.46 1.33
C TYR A 390 40.49 20.33 0.99
N ALA A 391 41.04 21.29 0.25
CA ALA A 391 42.46 21.36 -0.02
C ALA A 391 43.28 22.01 1.13
N LYS A 392 42.63 22.26 2.28
CA LYS A 392 43.21 22.89 3.48
C LYS A 392 43.78 24.29 3.23
N ARG A 393 43.32 24.98 2.17
CA ARG A 393 43.65 26.37 1.87
C ARG A 393 42.70 27.33 2.57
N TYR A 394 42.71 27.30 3.89
CA TYR A 394 41.72 27.94 4.73
C TYR A 394 41.59 29.45 4.57
N ASP A 395 42.73 30.17 4.38
CA ASP A 395 42.75 31.64 4.15
C ASP A 395 41.91 32.04 2.92
N LEU A 396 42.02 31.26 1.85
CA LEU A 396 41.23 31.50 0.63
C LEU A 396 39.78 31.13 0.83
N ALA A 397 39.51 30.01 1.49
CA ALA A 397 38.17 29.56 1.78
C ALA A 397 37.39 30.56 2.64
N VAL A 398 37.99 31.07 3.74
CA VAL A 398 37.41 32.07 4.64
C VAL A 398 37.04 33.35 3.88
N LYS A 399 37.95 33.88 3.02
CA LYS A 399 37.64 35.06 2.22
C LYS A 399 36.44 34.85 1.30
N GLN A 400 36.35 33.67 0.66
CA GLN A 400 35.28 33.34 -0.28
C GLN A 400 33.95 33.10 0.46
N PHE A 401 33.97 32.36 1.58
CA PHE A 401 32.79 32.20 2.41
C PHE A 401 32.28 33.52 2.99
N GLY A 402 33.19 34.40 3.46
CA GLY A 402 32.85 35.74 3.92
C GLY A 402 32.21 36.63 2.84
N ALA A 403 32.68 36.53 1.61
CA ALA A 403 32.07 37.23 0.49
C ALA A 403 30.66 36.74 0.16
N LEU A 404 30.39 35.43 0.33
CA LEU A 404 29.09 34.81 0.13
C LEU A 404 28.11 35.17 1.26
N GLY A 405 28.56 35.13 2.51
CA GLY A 405 27.75 35.50 3.68
C GLY A 405 27.29 36.95 3.62
N LYS A 406 28.13 37.87 3.19
CA LYS A 406 27.77 39.30 3.01
C LYS A 406 26.68 39.53 1.94
N LYS A 407 26.56 38.62 0.97
CA LYS A 407 25.48 38.68 -0.03
C LYS A 407 24.13 38.16 0.48
N GLY A 408 24.02 37.78 1.76
CA GLY A 408 22.77 37.27 2.35
C GLY A 408 22.40 35.84 1.95
N PHE A 409 23.31 35.13 1.30
CA PHE A 409 23.08 33.75 0.85
C PHE A 409 23.47 32.80 1.98
N SER A 410 22.50 32.28 2.78
CA SER A 410 22.75 31.36 3.91
C SER A 410 23.83 31.87 4.89
N PRO A 411 23.68 33.01 5.55
CA PRO A 411 24.74 33.63 6.36
C PRO A 411 25.25 32.71 7.48
N ASP A 412 24.35 32.02 8.17
CA ASP A 412 24.70 31.13 9.30
C ASP A 412 25.53 29.94 8.86
N TYR A 413 25.21 29.36 7.69
CA TYR A 413 26.02 28.30 7.08
C TYR A 413 27.45 28.80 6.80
N TYR A 414 27.60 29.96 6.19
CA TYR A 414 28.93 30.47 5.86
C TYR A 414 29.71 30.90 7.08
N GLN A 415 29.05 31.43 8.11
CA GLN A 415 29.72 31.74 9.38
C GLN A 415 30.29 30.46 10.00
N ARG A 416 29.48 29.38 10.05
CA ARG A 416 29.96 28.08 10.51
C ARG A 416 31.18 27.59 9.72
N MET A 417 31.15 27.69 8.40
CA MET A 417 32.28 27.25 7.55
C MET A 417 33.54 28.08 7.80
N ILE A 418 33.40 29.36 8.11
CA ILE A 418 34.50 30.26 8.52
C ILE A 418 35.04 29.78 9.86
N ASP A 419 34.19 29.59 10.86
CA ASP A 419 34.57 29.15 12.21
C ASP A 419 35.33 27.83 12.16
N GLN A 420 34.82 26.84 11.41
CA GLN A 420 35.52 25.57 11.19
C GLN A 420 36.87 25.72 10.48
N SER A 421 36.97 26.64 9.52
CA SER A 421 38.24 26.88 8.82
C SER A 421 39.28 27.59 9.68
N THR A 422 38.91 28.17 10.82
CA THR A 422 39.79 28.87 11.74
C THR A 422 40.15 28.06 12.98
N LEU A 423 39.56 26.89 13.17
CA LEU A 423 39.92 25.96 14.26
C LEU A 423 41.33 25.41 14.08
N PRO A 424 42.10 25.16 15.17
CA PRO A 424 43.38 24.49 15.10
C PRO A 424 43.24 23.09 14.46
N ALA A 425 44.26 22.67 13.71
CA ALA A 425 44.26 21.40 12.97
C ALA A 425 44.05 20.15 13.88
N ASP A 426 44.23 20.27 15.19
CA ASP A 426 44.09 19.21 16.17
C ASP A 426 42.63 19.04 16.67
N GLU A 427 41.71 19.97 16.33
CA GLU A 427 40.28 19.93 16.69
C GLU A 427 39.33 19.64 15.50
N LEU A 428 39.89 19.48 14.32
CA LEU A 428 39.21 19.08 13.08
C LEU A 428 39.29 17.56 12.85
#